data_259e0ede5577029fce6dea6fd23c2580
#
_entry.id   259e0ede5577029fce6dea6fd23c2580
#
_cell.length_a   1.000
_cell.length_b   1.000
_cell.length_c   1.000
_cell.angle_alpha   90.00
_cell.angle_beta   90.00
_cell.angle_gamma   90.00
#
_symmetry.space_group_name_H-M   'P 1'
#
loop_
_entity.id
_entity.type
_entity.pdbx_description
1 polymer ?
#
loop_
_entity_poly.entity_id
_entity_poly.type
_entity_poly.pdbx_seq_one_letter_code
_entity_poly.pdbx_strand_id
1 'polypeptide(L)'
;MSYKSVHLQDILTIHDIYSIHYFEYMCDFTFPGESHDFWEFLCVDKGEVNVLAGEKFHVLKKGDIIFHKPNEFHDVKSNGLIAPNLVVMSFSCHSPSMSFFEEKVLQISEPERLLLAQIIQEAKHVFDGRLDDPYQEELIKNENPVF
;
A
#
# COMPACT_ATOMS: atom_id res chain seq x y z
N MET A 1 -1.40 -9.99 46.61
CA MET A 1 -1.49 -10.35 45.18
C MET A 1 -0.48 -9.52 44.43
N SER A 2 0.39 -10.15 43.62
CA SER A 2 1.35 -9.41 42.79
C SER A 2 1.07 -9.66 41.29
N TYR A 3 1.09 -8.60 40.52
CA TYR A 3 0.91 -8.67 39.09
C TYR A 3 2.25 -8.61 38.38
N LYS A 4 2.38 -9.35 37.29
CA LYS A 4 3.57 -9.33 36.45
C LYS A 4 3.19 -8.83 35.04
N SER A 5 4.03 -8.02 34.46
CA SER A 5 3.84 -7.50 33.09
C SER A 5 4.74 -8.23 32.10
N VAL A 6 4.33 -8.19 30.84
CA VAL A 6 5.18 -8.55 29.70
C VAL A 6 5.48 -7.28 28.94
N HIS A 7 6.76 -7.02 28.68
CA HIS A 7 7.17 -5.88 27.88
C HIS A 7 7.02 -6.21 26.40
N LEU A 8 6.31 -5.35 25.68
CA LEU A 8 6.13 -5.50 24.25
C LEU A 8 7.29 -4.85 23.50
N GLN A 9 7.74 -5.48 22.42
CA GLN A 9 8.78 -4.96 21.56
C GLN A 9 8.16 -4.30 20.33
N ASP A 10 8.70 -3.16 19.94
CA ASP A 10 8.35 -2.49 18.70
C ASP A 10 9.15 -3.12 17.55
N ILE A 11 8.50 -3.98 16.77
CA ILE A 11 9.13 -4.67 15.63
C ILE A 11 9.10 -3.81 14.39
N LEU A 12 7.99 -3.12 14.17
CA LEU A 12 7.79 -2.17 13.07
C LEU A 12 7.31 -0.84 13.63
N THR A 13 7.99 0.23 13.25
CA THR A 13 7.56 1.60 13.58
C THR A 13 7.41 2.39 12.30
N ILE A 14 6.19 2.81 12.00
CA ILE A 14 5.89 3.68 10.87
C ILE A 14 5.92 5.12 11.37
N HIS A 15 6.78 5.95 10.77
CA HIS A 15 6.96 7.35 11.18
C HIS A 15 6.07 8.30 10.42
N ASP A 16 5.98 8.14 9.10
CA ASP A 16 5.25 9.04 8.23
C ASP A 16 4.44 8.24 7.21
N ILE A 17 3.33 8.79 6.80
CA ILE A 17 2.50 8.27 5.71
C ILE A 17 2.53 9.32 4.59
N TYR A 18 2.89 8.88 3.38
CA TYR A 18 2.92 9.75 2.20
C TYR A 18 1.64 9.66 1.39
N SER A 19 1.09 8.45 1.25
CA SER A 19 -0.14 8.26 0.49
C SER A 19 -0.94 7.07 0.99
N ILE A 20 -2.24 7.17 0.84
CA ILE A 20 -3.20 6.08 1.04
C ILE A 20 -4.17 6.16 -0.13
N HIS A 21 -4.15 5.13 -0.99
CA HIS A 21 -4.96 5.11 -2.21
C HIS A 21 -5.82 3.86 -2.28
N TYR A 22 -7.02 4.04 -2.80
CA TYR A 22 -7.84 2.96 -3.35
C TYR A 22 -8.14 3.31 -4.80
N PHE A 23 -7.58 2.54 -5.72
CA PHE A 23 -7.72 2.77 -7.15
C PHE A 23 -8.67 1.78 -7.78
N GLU A 24 -9.58 2.30 -8.60
CA GLU A 24 -10.41 1.51 -9.52
C GLU A 24 -9.98 1.88 -10.93
N TYR A 25 -8.99 1.15 -11.44
CA TYR A 25 -8.43 1.46 -12.74
C TYR A 25 -9.20 0.83 -13.89
N MET A 26 -9.12 1.48 -15.05
CA MET A 26 -9.62 0.89 -16.29
C MET A 26 -8.65 -0.20 -16.79
N CYS A 27 -9.14 -1.09 -17.65
CA CYS A 27 -8.33 -2.21 -18.16
C CYS A 27 -7.14 -1.77 -19.03
N ASP A 28 -7.09 -0.53 -19.46
CA ASP A 28 -6.01 0.06 -20.24
C ASP A 28 -5.13 1.05 -19.47
N PHE A 29 -5.27 1.11 -18.14
CA PHE A 29 -4.50 2.04 -17.30
C PHE A 29 -3.01 1.69 -17.33
N THR A 30 -2.18 2.74 -17.39
CA THR A 30 -0.72 2.63 -17.26
C THR A 30 -0.20 3.77 -16.39
N PHE A 31 0.57 3.43 -15.37
CA PHE A 31 1.38 4.37 -14.61
C PHE A 31 2.85 4.14 -14.99
N PRO A 32 3.55 5.16 -15.51
CA PRO A 32 4.86 4.96 -16.15
C PRO A 32 5.99 4.59 -15.20
N GLY A 33 5.76 4.67 -13.92
CA GLY A 33 6.73 4.26 -12.93
C GLY A 33 7.47 5.41 -12.26
N GLU A 34 8.02 5.09 -11.09
CA GLU A 34 8.75 6.02 -10.25
C GLU A 34 9.69 5.26 -9.30
N SER A 35 10.55 6.00 -8.63
CA SER A 35 11.28 5.54 -7.45
C SER A 35 11.27 6.65 -6.40
N HIS A 36 11.27 6.28 -5.13
CA HIS A 36 11.29 7.21 -4.00
C HIS A 36 11.99 6.57 -2.81
N ASP A 37 12.37 7.36 -1.83
CA ASP A 37 13.18 6.92 -0.68
C ASP A 37 12.35 6.39 0.50
N PHE A 38 11.14 5.97 0.25
CA PHE A 38 10.26 5.38 1.24
C PHE A 38 9.59 4.10 0.69
N TRP A 39 8.97 3.34 1.57
CA TRP A 39 8.28 2.10 1.24
C TRP A 39 6.93 2.37 0.59
N GLU A 40 6.54 1.48 -0.30
CA GLU A 40 5.19 1.43 -0.87
C GLU A 40 4.75 -0.01 -1.01
N PHE A 41 3.48 -0.29 -0.67
CA PHE A 41 2.91 -1.57 -1.07
C PHE A 41 1.74 -1.38 -2.02
N LEU A 42 1.54 -2.38 -2.86
CA LEU A 42 0.40 -2.52 -3.74
C LEU A 42 -0.27 -3.85 -3.47
N CYS A 43 -1.55 -3.81 -3.15
CA CYS A 43 -2.37 -5.00 -2.92
C CYS A 43 -3.52 -5.03 -3.92
N VAL A 44 -3.73 -6.18 -4.56
CA VAL A 44 -4.84 -6.34 -5.51
C VAL A 44 -6.10 -6.74 -4.74
N ASP A 45 -7.09 -5.86 -4.75
CA ASP A 45 -8.39 -6.11 -4.14
C ASP A 45 -9.33 -6.87 -5.07
N LYS A 46 -9.29 -6.53 -6.36
CA LYS A 46 -10.04 -7.21 -7.41
C LYS A 46 -9.27 -7.21 -8.72
N GLY A 47 -9.45 -8.26 -9.50
CA GLY A 47 -8.90 -8.38 -10.84
C GLY A 47 -7.44 -8.79 -10.86
N GLU A 48 -6.71 -8.26 -11.82
CA GLU A 48 -5.35 -8.66 -12.13
C GLU A 48 -4.59 -7.45 -12.67
N VAL A 49 -3.29 -7.34 -12.35
CA VAL A 49 -2.47 -6.23 -12.77
C VAL A 49 -1.02 -6.69 -12.99
N ASN A 50 -0.33 -6.02 -13.91
CA ASN A 50 1.09 -6.23 -14.15
C ASN A 50 1.91 -5.17 -13.40
N VAL A 51 2.95 -5.61 -12.68
CA VAL A 51 3.81 -4.75 -11.89
C VAL A 51 5.26 -5.02 -12.24
N LEU A 52 6.02 -3.95 -12.47
CA LEU A 52 7.48 -4.00 -12.52
C LEU A 52 8.01 -3.58 -11.15
N ALA A 53 8.89 -4.38 -10.57
CA ALA A 53 9.59 -4.09 -9.32
C ALA A 53 11.09 -4.30 -9.55
N GLY A 54 11.85 -3.20 -9.60
CA GLY A 54 13.22 -3.23 -10.05
C GLY A 54 13.30 -3.75 -11.50
N GLU A 55 13.89 -4.92 -11.67
CA GLU A 55 14.01 -5.59 -12.98
C GLU A 55 13.04 -6.76 -13.16
N LYS A 56 12.21 -7.06 -12.15
CA LYS A 56 11.32 -8.22 -12.16
C LYS A 56 9.89 -7.84 -12.49
N PHE A 57 9.29 -8.57 -13.43
CA PHE A 57 7.88 -8.48 -13.75
C PHE A 57 7.05 -9.45 -12.93
N HIS A 58 5.91 -8.96 -12.45
CA HIS A 58 4.95 -9.76 -11.71
C HIS A 58 3.56 -9.59 -12.31
N VAL A 59 2.82 -10.69 -12.36
CA VAL A 59 1.37 -10.69 -12.59
C VAL A 59 0.72 -10.91 -11.25
N LEU A 60 0.05 -9.90 -10.73
CA LEU A 60 -0.59 -9.95 -9.43
C LEU A 60 -2.09 -10.12 -9.57
N LYS A 61 -2.65 -11.00 -8.76
CA LYS A 61 -4.08 -11.32 -8.72
C LYS A 61 -4.66 -10.98 -7.37
N LYS A 62 -5.99 -11.03 -7.26
CA LYS A 62 -6.70 -10.77 -6.02
C LYS A 62 -6.04 -11.45 -4.83
N GLY A 63 -5.73 -10.66 -3.79
CA GLY A 63 -5.08 -11.11 -2.57
C GLY A 63 -3.56 -11.06 -2.59
N ASP A 64 -2.94 -10.82 -3.75
CA ASP A 64 -1.51 -10.63 -3.84
C ASP A 64 -1.12 -9.23 -3.36
N ILE A 65 -0.03 -9.14 -2.61
CA ILE A 65 0.57 -7.89 -2.15
C ILE A 65 2.07 -7.89 -2.42
N ILE A 66 2.57 -6.79 -2.95
CA ILE A 66 3.99 -6.58 -3.18
C ILE A 66 4.45 -5.32 -2.45
N PHE A 67 5.64 -5.38 -1.84
CA PHE A 67 6.27 -4.23 -1.20
C PHE A 67 7.45 -3.77 -2.04
N HIS A 68 7.44 -2.48 -2.38
CA HIS A 68 8.55 -1.81 -3.04
C HIS A 68 9.43 -1.17 -1.97
N LYS A 69 10.68 -1.64 -1.88
CA LYS A 69 11.66 -1.06 -0.95
C LYS A 69 12.07 0.35 -1.39
N PRO A 70 12.62 1.17 -0.48
CA PRO A 70 13.12 2.49 -0.85
C PRO A 70 14.07 2.43 -2.05
N ASN A 71 13.89 3.37 -2.98
CA ASN A 71 14.68 3.54 -4.20
C ASN A 71 14.56 2.44 -5.26
N GLU A 72 13.67 1.48 -5.07
CA GLU A 72 13.35 0.51 -6.10
C GLU A 72 12.40 1.13 -7.13
N PHE A 73 12.80 1.11 -8.41
CA PHE A 73 11.91 1.55 -9.49
C PHE A 73 10.73 0.59 -9.60
N HIS A 74 9.53 1.13 -9.72
CA HIS A 74 8.32 0.32 -9.86
C HIS A 74 7.30 1.02 -10.76
N ASP A 75 6.50 0.22 -11.45
CA ASP A 75 5.37 0.67 -12.25
C ASP A 75 4.15 -0.21 -12.03
N VAL A 76 3.02 0.20 -12.58
CA VAL A 76 1.80 -0.58 -12.58
C VAL A 76 1.09 -0.40 -13.91
N LYS A 77 0.64 -1.52 -14.50
CA LYS A 77 -0.07 -1.54 -15.79
C LYS A 77 -1.22 -2.53 -15.73
N SER A 78 -2.40 -2.09 -16.15
CA SER A 78 -3.49 -3.01 -16.44
C SER A 78 -3.13 -3.89 -17.64
N ASN A 79 -3.72 -5.09 -17.72
CA ASN A 79 -3.36 -6.06 -18.75
C ASN A 79 -4.15 -5.92 -20.06
N GLY A 80 -4.98 -4.89 -20.20
CA GLY A 80 -5.83 -4.66 -21.37
C GLY A 80 -7.14 -5.45 -21.39
N LEU A 81 -7.35 -6.34 -20.42
CA LEU A 81 -8.53 -7.23 -20.36
C LEU A 81 -9.35 -7.05 -19.09
N ILE A 82 -8.71 -6.89 -17.95
CA ILE A 82 -9.33 -6.86 -16.62
C ILE A 82 -9.09 -5.51 -15.98
N ALA A 83 -10.17 -4.90 -15.47
CA ALA A 83 -10.08 -3.66 -14.69
C ALA A 83 -9.72 -3.99 -13.24
N PRO A 84 -8.55 -3.58 -12.72
CA PRO A 84 -8.13 -3.90 -11.37
C PRO A 84 -8.60 -2.88 -10.35
N ASN A 85 -8.86 -3.36 -9.12
CA ASN A 85 -8.99 -2.49 -7.95
C ASN A 85 -7.78 -2.72 -7.05
N LEU A 86 -7.09 -1.65 -6.69
CA LEU A 86 -5.81 -1.70 -5.98
C LEU A 86 -5.85 -0.86 -4.71
N VAL A 87 -5.23 -1.39 -3.65
CA VAL A 87 -4.89 -0.61 -2.46
C VAL A 87 -3.39 -0.32 -2.53
N VAL A 88 -3.02 0.96 -2.49
CA VAL A 88 -1.62 1.40 -2.56
C VAL A 88 -1.35 2.35 -1.39
N MET A 89 -0.35 2.05 -0.59
CA MET A 89 0.04 2.88 0.56
C MET A 89 1.54 3.08 0.57
N SER A 90 1.96 4.33 0.85
CA SER A 90 3.36 4.72 0.95
C SER A 90 3.67 5.29 2.32
N PHE A 91 4.78 4.87 2.90
CA PHE A 91 5.13 5.21 4.27
C PHE A 91 6.64 5.12 4.51
N SER A 92 7.13 5.82 5.52
CA SER A 92 8.50 5.65 5.98
C SER A 92 8.56 4.64 7.14
N CYS A 93 9.51 3.74 7.05
CA CYS A 93 9.80 2.77 8.11
C CYS A 93 11.27 2.40 8.06
N HIS A 94 11.99 2.64 9.15
CA HIS A 94 13.42 2.35 9.25
C HIS A 94 13.70 1.10 10.08
N SER A 95 12.67 0.36 10.45
CA SER A 95 12.81 -0.87 11.24
C SER A 95 13.54 -1.95 10.43
N PRO A 96 14.58 -2.60 10.98
CA PRO A 96 15.33 -3.64 10.25
C PRO A 96 14.45 -4.81 9.80
N SER A 97 13.37 -5.11 10.52
CA SER A 97 12.42 -6.17 10.18
C SER A 97 11.71 -5.96 8.84
N MET A 98 11.73 -4.74 8.29
CA MET A 98 11.18 -4.47 6.94
C MET A 98 11.90 -5.24 5.85
N SER A 99 13.15 -5.68 6.06
CA SER A 99 13.86 -6.51 5.08
C SER A 99 13.12 -7.79 4.73
N PHE A 100 12.26 -8.28 5.61
CA PHE A 100 11.41 -9.44 5.33
C PHE A 100 10.55 -9.25 4.07
N PHE A 101 10.12 -8.03 3.79
CA PHE A 101 9.20 -7.72 2.69
C PHE A 101 9.91 -7.46 1.35
N GLU A 102 11.24 -7.46 1.34
CA GLU A 102 11.99 -7.18 0.12
C GLU A 102 11.88 -8.33 -0.88
N GLU A 103 11.68 -7.97 -2.15
CA GLU A 103 11.71 -8.90 -3.29
C GLU A 103 10.75 -10.09 -3.17
N LYS A 104 9.60 -9.88 -2.55
CA LYS A 104 8.59 -10.91 -2.33
C LYS A 104 7.22 -10.46 -2.79
N VAL A 105 6.46 -11.40 -3.34
CA VAL A 105 5.02 -11.31 -3.45
C VAL A 105 4.42 -12.19 -2.36
N LEU A 106 3.58 -11.61 -1.55
CA LEU A 106 2.88 -12.30 -0.47
C LEU A 106 1.39 -12.36 -0.76
N GLN A 107 0.68 -13.19 -0.03
CA GLN A 107 -0.78 -13.26 -0.13
C GLN A 107 -1.40 -12.87 1.19
N ILE A 108 -2.44 -12.04 1.13
CA ILE A 108 -3.25 -11.69 2.28
C ILE A 108 -4.48 -12.58 2.33
N SER A 109 -4.96 -12.80 3.55
CA SER A 109 -6.21 -13.48 3.83
C SER A 109 -7.31 -12.48 4.17
N GLU A 110 -8.51 -12.97 4.46
CA GLU A 110 -9.65 -12.09 4.77
C GLU A 110 -9.42 -11.16 5.99
N PRO A 111 -8.78 -11.58 7.10
CA PRO A 111 -8.49 -10.67 8.20
C PRO A 111 -7.66 -9.46 7.81
N GLU A 112 -6.60 -9.64 7.02
CA GLU A 112 -5.76 -8.53 6.55
C GLU A 112 -6.51 -7.64 5.57
N ARG A 113 -7.34 -8.25 4.72
CA ARG A 113 -8.17 -7.49 3.78
C ARG A 113 -9.14 -6.56 4.51
N LEU A 114 -9.75 -7.03 5.60
CA LEU A 114 -10.60 -6.19 6.45
C LEU A 114 -9.83 -5.05 7.10
N LEU A 115 -8.60 -5.28 7.53
CA LEU A 115 -7.74 -4.22 8.08
C LEU A 115 -7.43 -3.15 7.03
N LEU A 116 -7.12 -3.54 5.80
CA LEU A 116 -6.90 -2.58 4.70
C LEU A 116 -8.17 -1.76 4.42
N ALA A 117 -9.32 -2.39 4.41
CA ALA A 117 -10.60 -1.69 4.23
C ALA A 117 -10.85 -0.67 5.34
N GLN A 118 -10.53 -1.01 6.59
CA GLN A 118 -10.65 -0.09 7.73
C GLN A 118 -9.69 1.09 7.61
N ILE A 119 -8.45 0.87 7.18
CA ILE A 119 -7.50 1.97 6.95
C ILE A 119 -8.02 2.93 5.89
N ILE A 120 -8.52 2.41 4.77
CA ILE A 120 -9.12 3.24 3.71
C ILE A 120 -10.30 4.05 4.25
N GLN A 121 -11.14 3.45 5.06
CA GLN A 121 -12.30 4.11 5.64
C GLN A 121 -11.88 5.25 6.59
N GLU A 122 -10.92 4.99 7.47
CA GLU A 122 -10.38 6.01 8.37
C GLU A 122 -9.69 7.15 7.58
N ALA A 123 -8.97 6.82 6.53
CA ALA A 123 -8.34 7.83 5.68
C ALA A 123 -9.35 8.82 5.09
N LYS A 124 -10.54 8.34 4.71
CA LYS A 124 -11.62 9.20 4.22
C LYS A 124 -12.16 10.17 5.27
N HIS A 125 -12.06 9.81 6.55
CA HIS A 125 -12.48 10.68 7.65
C HIS A 125 -11.41 11.69 8.04
N VAL A 126 -10.14 11.35 7.89
CA VAL A 126 -9.00 12.13 8.41
C VAL A 126 -8.40 13.05 7.35
N PHE A 127 -8.43 12.65 6.09
CA PHE A 127 -7.82 13.39 5.01
C PHE A 127 -8.85 13.92 4.02
N ASP A 128 -8.61 15.15 3.54
CA ASP A 128 -9.38 15.73 2.46
C ASP A 128 -8.86 15.26 1.11
N GLY A 129 -9.71 15.37 0.08
CA GLY A 129 -9.36 15.02 -1.28
C GLY A 129 -9.74 13.59 -1.64
N ARG A 130 -9.30 13.17 -2.82
CA ARG A 130 -9.64 11.89 -3.42
C ARG A 130 -8.54 10.88 -3.18
N LEU A 131 -8.90 9.66 -2.77
CA LEU A 131 -7.96 8.57 -2.60
C LEU A 131 -7.65 7.84 -3.93
N ASP A 132 -8.31 8.20 -5.02
CA ASP A 132 -8.18 7.56 -6.33
C ASP A 132 -7.37 8.37 -7.36
N ASP A 133 -6.70 9.43 -6.93
CA ASP A 133 -5.83 10.23 -7.80
C ASP A 133 -4.39 9.71 -7.72
N PRO A 134 -3.87 9.07 -8.79
CA PRO A 134 -2.51 8.52 -8.79
C PRO A 134 -1.40 9.59 -8.80
N TYR A 135 -1.76 10.83 -9.05
CA TYR A 135 -0.82 11.95 -9.10
C TYR A 135 -0.86 12.83 -7.85
N GLN A 136 -1.62 12.42 -6.84
CA GLN A 136 -1.64 13.12 -5.56
C GLN A 136 -0.31 12.92 -4.83
N GLU A 137 0.36 14.03 -4.49
CA GLU A 137 1.68 14.02 -3.85
C GLU A 137 1.61 14.29 -2.35
N GLU A 138 0.45 14.68 -1.83
CA GLU A 138 0.31 15.10 -0.43
C GLU A 138 -1.02 14.65 0.15
N LEU A 139 -0.97 14.17 1.40
CA LEU A 139 -2.15 13.94 2.22
C LEU A 139 -2.48 15.23 2.99
N ILE A 140 -3.69 15.73 2.85
CA ILE A 140 -4.13 16.97 3.50
C ILE A 140 -5.05 16.60 4.66
N LYS A 141 -4.63 16.91 5.88
CA LYS A 141 -5.44 16.64 7.07
C LYS A 141 -6.73 17.45 7.05
N ASN A 142 -7.83 16.78 7.33
CA ASN A 142 -9.10 17.45 7.57
C ASN A 142 -9.01 18.25 8.88
N GLU A 143 -9.42 19.53 8.85
CA GLU A 143 -9.39 20.41 10.03
C GLU A 143 -10.38 19.97 11.12
N ASN A 144 -11.48 19.30 10.74
CA ASN A 144 -12.50 18.83 11.65
C ASN A 144 -12.84 17.36 11.37
N PRO A 145 -11.92 16.43 11.69
CA PRO A 145 -12.14 15.03 11.40
C PRO A 145 -13.30 14.47 12.22
N VAL A 146 -14.11 13.63 11.57
CA VAL A 146 -15.20 12.88 12.22
C VAL A 146 -14.74 11.44 12.38
N PHE A 147 -14.63 11.00 13.61
CA PHE A 147 -14.21 9.65 13.96
C PHE A 147 -15.42 8.77 14.31
#